data_fa09e8dd48ec2e93f170a4149a81990a
#
_entry.id   fa09e8dd48ec2e93f170a4149a81990a
#
_cell.length_a   1.000
_cell.length_b   1.000
_cell.length_c   1.000
_cell.angle_alpha   90.00
_cell.angle_beta   90.00
_cell.angle_gamma   90.00
#
_symmetry.space_group_name_H-M   'P 1'
#
loop_
_entity.id
_entity.type
_entity.pdbx_description
1 polymer ?
#
loop_
_entity_poly.entity_id
_entity_poly.type
_entity_poly.pdbx_seq_one_letter_code
_entity_poly.pdbx_strand_id
1 'polypeptide(L)'
;MASFTRRDILVGGAAAMLTASMLPSMARSRAITDSLSLNDTKGDDSMETVTTKDGTTIFYKDWGPKNAQPIVFHHGWPLSADDWDAQMLFFLTNGYRVVAHDRRGHGRSSQVGTGHDMDHYASDASAVAEHLDLRNAIHVGHSTGGGEAARYVARYGEPQGRVAKAVLISAIPPLMVETAKNPGGTPIEVFDGYRKALAANRTQFYVDVASGPFYSFNRPGAKPLEAIIRNWWRQSMMGSTLAQYEGIKAFSETDQTEDLKAITVPTLVLQGDDDQVVPYKDASLLQAKLLKQATLKIYPGYPHGMITTYADVINADILAFIKGAAVKAA
;
A
#
# COMPACT_ATOMS: atom_id res chain seq x y z
N MET A 1 -32.45 -27.17 -30.28
CA MET A 1 -31.27 -27.60 -29.57
C MET A 1 -30.15 -27.81 -30.60
N ALA A 2 -29.27 -26.85 -30.78
CA ALA A 2 -28.13 -26.98 -31.68
C ALA A 2 -26.84 -26.97 -30.83
N SER A 3 -26.03 -28.01 -30.95
CA SER A 3 -24.79 -28.20 -30.21
C SER A 3 -23.68 -27.41 -30.91
N PHE A 4 -23.03 -26.48 -30.23
CA PHE A 4 -21.82 -25.81 -30.70
C PHE A 4 -20.60 -26.65 -30.34
N THR A 5 -19.77 -26.97 -31.34
CA THR A 5 -18.50 -27.68 -31.15
C THR A 5 -17.33 -26.67 -31.07
N ARG A 6 -16.24 -27.09 -30.40
CA ARG A 6 -15.03 -26.30 -30.10
C ARG A 6 -14.19 -25.81 -31.33
N ARG A 7 -14.72 -25.92 -32.55
CA ARG A 7 -13.98 -25.59 -33.77
C ARG A 7 -14.36 -24.26 -34.44
N ASP A 8 -15.36 -23.55 -33.93
CA ASP A 8 -15.93 -22.37 -34.64
C ASP A 8 -15.39 -21.02 -34.19
N ILE A 9 -14.25 -20.98 -33.46
CA ILE A 9 -13.67 -19.72 -32.90
C ILE A 9 -12.42 -19.23 -33.65
N LEU A 10 -12.11 -19.75 -34.81
CA LEU A 10 -10.91 -19.37 -35.54
C LEU A 10 -11.14 -19.06 -37.01
N VAL A 11 -12.06 -18.16 -37.38
CA VAL A 11 -11.98 -17.42 -38.67
C VAL A 11 -12.88 -16.18 -38.59
N GLY A 12 -12.31 -14.99 -38.59
CA GLY A 12 -13.09 -13.73 -38.69
C GLY A 12 -12.28 -12.48 -38.34
N GLY A 13 -11.05 -12.37 -38.84
CA GLY A 13 -10.28 -11.13 -38.73
C GLY A 13 -10.38 -10.31 -40.00
N ALA A 14 -11.21 -9.29 -40.02
CA ALA A 14 -11.24 -8.27 -41.06
C ALA A 14 -10.13 -7.25 -40.82
N ALA A 15 -9.23 -7.09 -41.80
CA ALA A 15 -8.19 -6.09 -41.81
C ALA A 15 -8.79 -4.69 -41.99
N ALA A 16 -8.58 -3.82 -41.03
CA ALA A 16 -8.72 -2.37 -41.16
C ALA A 16 -7.32 -1.76 -41.18
N MET A 17 -6.89 -1.27 -42.36
CA MET A 17 -5.68 -0.46 -42.48
C MET A 17 -5.91 0.90 -41.83
N LEU A 18 -5.16 1.18 -40.75
CA LEU A 18 -4.97 2.52 -40.23
C LEU A 18 -3.50 2.89 -40.42
N THR A 19 -3.28 3.91 -41.22
CA THR A 19 -1.98 4.50 -41.53
C THR A 19 -1.35 5.06 -40.25
N ALA A 20 -0.24 4.50 -39.85
CA ALA A 20 0.53 4.88 -38.69
C ALA A 20 1.38 6.11 -38.97
N SER A 21 1.28 7.13 -38.13
CA SER A 21 2.36 8.08 -37.91
C SER A 21 3.30 7.46 -36.85
N MET A 22 4.47 7.05 -37.28
CA MET A 22 5.54 6.46 -36.47
C MET A 22 6.31 7.55 -35.73
N LEU A 23 6.67 7.46 -34.48
CA LEU A 23 7.49 6.68 -33.57
C LEU A 23 8.24 7.58 -32.58
N PRO A 24 8.62 7.20 -31.40
CA PRO A 24 9.64 6.23 -31.05
C PRO A 24 9.31 5.37 -29.79
N SER A 25 8.77 4.20 -29.96
CA SER A 25 8.40 3.31 -28.84
C SER A 25 9.27 2.03 -28.75
N MET A 26 10.00 1.66 -29.82
CA MET A 26 10.74 0.38 -29.83
C MET A 26 12.06 0.40 -29.04
N ALA A 27 12.65 1.55 -28.78
CA ALA A 27 13.90 1.62 -28.00
C ALA A 27 13.67 1.38 -26.48
N ARG A 28 12.50 1.73 -25.97
CA ARG A 28 12.15 1.49 -24.54
C ARG A 28 11.78 0.03 -24.25
N SER A 29 11.20 -0.68 -25.19
CA SER A 29 10.80 -2.08 -25.01
C SER A 29 12.01 -3.03 -24.93
N ARG A 30 13.11 -2.77 -25.64
CA ARG A 30 14.35 -3.54 -25.54
C ARG A 30 15.09 -3.33 -24.22
N ALA A 31 15.08 -2.12 -23.69
CA ALA A 31 15.72 -1.82 -22.40
C ALA A 31 15.04 -2.54 -21.21
N ILE A 32 13.74 -2.81 -21.32
CA ILE A 32 13.00 -3.56 -20.26
C ILE A 32 13.39 -5.04 -20.27
N THR A 33 13.57 -5.65 -21.44
CA THR A 33 13.97 -7.07 -21.54
C THR A 33 15.42 -7.30 -21.13
N ASP A 34 16.32 -6.37 -21.39
CA ASP A 34 17.73 -6.49 -21.00
C ASP A 34 17.99 -6.19 -19.51
N SER A 35 17.10 -5.42 -18.85
CA SER A 35 17.19 -5.16 -17.40
C SER A 35 16.57 -6.27 -16.55
N LEU A 36 15.75 -7.14 -17.13
CA LEU A 36 15.12 -8.28 -16.50
C LEU A 36 15.91 -9.58 -16.70
N SER A 37 17.23 -9.53 -16.95
CA SER A 37 18.06 -10.72 -16.86
C SER A 37 18.06 -11.18 -15.38
N LEU A 38 17.08 -11.99 -15.04
CA LEU A 38 17.04 -12.75 -13.81
C LEU A 38 18.23 -13.70 -13.85
N ASN A 39 19.31 -13.35 -13.19
CA ASN A 39 20.41 -14.29 -12.98
C ASN A 39 19.83 -15.53 -12.29
N ASP A 40 20.05 -16.68 -12.89
CA ASP A 40 19.75 -18.02 -12.38
C ASP A 40 20.24 -18.17 -10.92
N THR A 41 19.40 -17.83 -9.97
CA THR A 41 19.45 -18.48 -8.67
C THR A 41 18.58 -19.72 -8.82
N LYS A 42 19.15 -20.91 -8.64
CA LYS A 42 18.42 -22.16 -8.48
C LYS A 42 17.28 -21.88 -7.52
N GLY A 43 16.05 -21.85 -8.03
CA GLY A 43 14.88 -21.53 -7.25
C GLY A 43 14.71 -22.58 -6.16
N ASP A 44 14.87 -22.17 -4.93
CA ASP A 44 14.14 -22.81 -3.85
C ASP A 44 12.68 -22.41 -4.07
N ASP A 45 11.79 -23.37 -4.36
CA ASP A 45 10.36 -23.16 -4.57
C ASP A 45 9.63 -22.71 -3.28
N SER A 46 10.37 -22.44 -2.20
CA SER A 46 9.84 -21.92 -0.94
C SER A 46 9.45 -20.44 -1.07
N MET A 47 8.29 -20.09 -0.52
CA MET A 47 7.89 -18.68 -0.38
C MET A 47 8.92 -17.93 0.47
N GLU A 48 9.33 -16.74 0.04
CA GLU A 48 10.24 -15.89 0.81
C GLU A 48 9.56 -15.44 2.12
N THR A 49 10.10 -15.90 3.23
CA THR A 49 9.55 -15.62 4.56
C THR A 49 10.65 -15.35 5.59
N VAL A 50 10.29 -14.61 6.64
CA VAL A 50 11.11 -14.45 7.84
C VAL A 50 10.28 -14.81 9.07
N THR A 51 10.89 -15.50 10.04
CA THR A 51 10.26 -15.79 11.33
C THR A 51 10.67 -14.73 12.36
N THR A 52 9.69 -14.08 12.95
CA THR A 52 9.88 -13.06 13.99
C THR A 52 10.24 -13.68 15.33
N LYS A 53 10.62 -12.86 16.32
CA LYS A 53 11.00 -13.32 17.65
C LYS A 53 9.90 -14.07 18.41
N ASP A 54 8.63 -13.76 18.12
CA ASP A 54 7.47 -14.44 18.71
C ASP A 54 7.01 -15.67 17.91
N GLY A 55 7.76 -16.07 16.88
CA GLY A 55 7.47 -17.25 16.07
C GLY A 55 6.52 -17.01 14.90
N THR A 56 6.08 -15.76 14.67
CA THR A 56 5.22 -15.42 13.53
C THR A 56 6.01 -15.44 12.24
N THR A 57 5.54 -16.13 11.22
CA THR A 57 6.16 -16.13 9.89
C THR A 57 5.56 -15.03 9.03
N ILE A 58 6.41 -14.13 8.54
CA ILE A 58 6.06 -12.98 7.69
C ILE A 58 6.52 -13.27 6.26
N PHE A 59 5.58 -13.30 5.34
CA PHE A 59 5.86 -13.37 3.90
C PHE A 59 6.32 -12.01 3.37
N TYR A 60 7.27 -12.01 2.44
CA TYR A 60 7.68 -10.81 1.72
C TYR A 60 7.96 -11.08 0.24
N LYS A 61 7.92 -10.04 -0.57
CA LYS A 61 8.44 -9.96 -1.94
C LYS A 61 9.70 -9.12 -1.90
N ASP A 62 10.76 -9.51 -2.61
CA ASP A 62 12.03 -8.78 -2.69
C ASP A 62 12.60 -8.87 -4.10
N TRP A 63 12.33 -7.87 -4.92
CA TRP A 63 12.69 -7.85 -6.33
C TRP A 63 13.71 -6.76 -6.65
N GLY A 64 14.56 -7.04 -7.65
CA GLY A 64 15.56 -6.12 -8.17
C GLY A 64 16.96 -6.33 -7.61
N PRO A 65 17.93 -5.49 -8.05
CA PRO A 65 19.32 -5.64 -7.65
C PRO A 65 19.50 -5.43 -6.14
N LYS A 66 20.16 -6.36 -5.45
CA LYS A 66 20.34 -6.32 -4.00
C LYS A 66 21.17 -5.12 -3.52
N ASN A 67 21.98 -4.52 -4.39
CA ASN A 67 22.78 -3.32 -4.11
C ASN A 67 22.08 -2.00 -4.50
N ALA A 68 20.88 -2.06 -5.09
CA ALA A 68 20.09 -0.86 -5.37
C ALA A 68 19.44 -0.32 -4.10
N GLN A 69 19.10 0.99 -4.10
CA GLN A 69 18.38 1.59 -2.97
C GLN A 69 17.02 0.91 -2.78
N PRO A 70 16.71 0.40 -1.57
CA PRO A 70 15.46 -0.29 -1.34
C PRO A 70 14.30 0.67 -1.11
N ILE A 71 13.14 0.32 -1.67
CA ILE A 71 11.84 0.90 -1.34
C ILE A 71 11.01 -0.19 -0.70
N VAL A 72 10.53 0.06 0.53
CA VAL A 72 9.75 -0.89 1.33
C VAL A 72 8.31 -0.42 1.40
N PHE A 73 7.37 -1.27 0.98
CA PHE A 73 5.96 -0.95 0.90
C PHE A 73 5.16 -1.63 2.01
N HIS A 74 4.31 -0.85 2.68
CA HIS A 74 3.45 -1.25 3.79
C HIS A 74 1.99 -1.11 3.37
N HIS A 75 1.29 -2.24 3.26
CA HIS A 75 -0.09 -2.27 2.74
C HIS A 75 -1.14 -1.76 3.72
N GLY A 76 -2.28 -1.27 3.19
CA GLY A 76 -3.45 -0.88 3.95
C GLY A 76 -4.22 -2.08 4.52
N TRP A 77 -5.11 -1.83 5.49
CA TRP A 77 -6.08 -2.82 5.95
C TRP A 77 -7.23 -2.94 4.93
N PRO A 78 -7.75 -4.13 4.67
CA PRO A 78 -7.32 -5.47 5.12
C PRO A 78 -6.55 -6.23 4.03
N LEU A 79 -5.73 -5.53 3.27
CA LEU A 79 -5.10 -5.99 2.04
C LEU A 79 -3.82 -6.84 2.28
N SER A 80 -2.96 -6.91 1.29
CA SER A 80 -1.68 -7.64 1.29
C SER A 80 -0.63 -6.89 0.47
N ALA A 81 0.59 -7.42 0.38
CA ALA A 81 1.64 -6.89 -0.48
C ALA A 81 1.26 -6.79 -1.97
N ASP A 82 0.21 -7.52 -2.40
CA ASP A 82 -0.27 -7.49 -3.79
C ASP A 82 -0.93 -6.14 -4.17
N ASP A 83 -1.32 -5.34 -3.18
CA ASP A 83 -1.85 -3.99 -3.43
C ASP A 83 -0.80 -3.04 -4.03
N TRP A 84 0.47 -3.38 -3.85
CA TRP A 84 1.62 -2.62 -4.31
C TRP A 84 2.21 -3.06 -5.65
N ASP A 85 1.61 -4.04 -6.34
CA ASP A 85 2.20 -4.63 -7.57
C ASP A 85 2.49 -3.58 -8.65
N ALA A 86 1.60 -2.59 -8.84
CA ALA A 86 1.81 -1.50 -9.80
C ALA A 86 3.00 -0.61 -9.42
N GLN A 87 3.13 -0.25 -8.14
CA GLN A 87 4.25 0.54 -7.63
C GLN A 87 5.55 -0.26 -7.68
N MET A 88 5.52 -1.51 -7.23
CA MET A 88 6.69 -2.36 -7.24
C MET A 88 7.26 -2.52 -8.66
N LEU A 89 6.41 -2.81 -9.65
CA LEU A 89 6.84 -2.92 -11.04
C LEU A 89 7.40 -1.59 -11.58
N PHE A 90 6.75 -0.47 -11.28
CA PHE A 90 7.21 0.85 -11.69
C PHE A 90 8.59 1.18 -11.12
N PHE A 91 8.81 1.00 -9.81
CA PHE A 91 10.09 1.31 -9.18
C PHE A 91 11.18 0.31 -9.55
N LEU A 92 10.85 -0.96 -9.72
CA LEU A 92 11.76 -1.98 -10.23
C LEU A 92 12.34 -1.56 -11.61
N THR A 93 11.46 -1.14 -12.54
CA THR A 93 11.90 -0.69 -13.88
C THR A 93 12.63 0.65 -13.85
N ASN A 94 12.56 1.39 -12.74
CA ASN A 94 13.36 2.59 -12.49
C ASN A 94 14.67 2.31 -11.74
N GLY A 95 15.05 1.04 -11.53
CA GLY A 95 16.34 0.62 -11.00
C GLY A 95 16.42 0.54 -9.48
N TYR A 96 15.29 0.52 -8.78
CA TYR A 96 15.24 0.33 -7.31
C TYR A 96 15.10 -1.15 -6.95
N ARG A 97 15.58 -1.53 -5.76
CA ARG A 97 15.16 -2.75 -5.10
C ARG A 97 13.80 -2.49 -4.45
N VAL A 98 12.82 -3.37 -4.66
CA VAL A 98 11.47 -3.19 -4.14
C VAL A 98 11.10 -4.34 -3.23
N VAL A 99 10.64 -4.02 -2.02
CA VAL A 99 10.27 -4.97 -0.98
C VAL A 99 8.86 -4.66 -0.51
N ALA A 100 8.01 -5.68 -0.37
CA ALA A 100 6.70 -5.56 0.26
C ALA A 100 6.43 -6.81 1.08
N HIS A 101 5.81 -6.67 2.24
CA HIS A 101 5.47 -7.82 3.08
C HIS A 101 3.96 -7.90 3.31
N ASP A 102 3.47 -9.09 3.57
CA ASP A 102 2.12 -9.28 4.10
C ASP A 102 2.21 -9.14 5.63
N ARG A 103 1.44 -8.22 6.22
CA ARG A 103 1.34 -8.06 7.68
C ARG A 103 0.87 -9.36 8.33
N ARG A 104 1.30 -9.64 9.58
CA ARG A 104 0.76 -10.78 10.35
C ARG A 104 -0.77 -10.83 10.25
N GLY A 105 -1.32 -12.03 10.08
CA GLY A 105 -2.76 -12.24 9.92
C GLY A 105 -3.33 -11.83 8.56
N HIS A 106 -2.51 -11.38 7.60
CA HIS A 106 -2.92 -10.96 6.27
C HIS A 106 -2.20 -11.79 5.20
N GLY A 107 -2.83 -11.91 4.03
CA GLY A 107 -2.23 -12.53 2.86
C GLY A 107 -1.62 -13.91 3.13
N ARG A 108 -0.33 -14.04 2.86
CA ARG A 108 0.48 -15.28 2.97
C ARG A 108 1.23 -15.41 4.30
N SER A 109 1.20 -14.38 5.16
CA SER A 109 1.79 -14.42 6.49
C SER A 109 0.98 -15.30 7.43
N SER A 110 1.62 -15.78 8.52
CA SER A 110 0.96 -16.58 9.56
C SER A 110 -0.31 -15.91 10.08
N GLN A 111 -1.40 -16.66 10.12
CA GLN A 111 -2.67 -16.21 10.67
C GLN A 111 -2.74 -16.48 12.18
N VAL A 112 -1.90 -15.77 12.93
CA VAL A 112 -1.79 -15.89 14.39
C VAL A 112 -3.00 -15.29 15.10
N GLY A 113 -3.23 -15.73 16.35
CA GLY A 113 -4.37 -15.28 17.18
C GLY A 113 -4.11 -14.00 17.99
N THR A 114 -2.89 -13.42 17.93
CA THR A 114 -2.47 -12.30 18.80
C THR A 114 -1.52 -11.34 18.07
N GLY A 115 -1.24 -10.20 18.68
CA GLY A 115 -0.28 -9.22 18.15
C GLY A 115 -0.84 -8.37 17.00
N HIS A 116 -2.15 -8.21 16.94
CA HIS A 116 -2.80 -7.39 15.90
C HIS A 116 -2.87 -5.91 16.33
N ASP A 117 -1.71 -5.32 16.58
CA ASP A 117 -1.53 -3.92 16.98
C ASP A 117 -0.32 -3.28 16.28
N MET A 118 -0.22 -1.96 16.33
CA MET A 118 0.84 -1.22 15.62
C MET A 118 2.25 -1.52 16.13
N ASP A 119 2.42 -1.92 17.39
CA ASP A 119 3.74 -2.25 17.93
C ASP A 119 4.27 -3.55 17.32
N HIS A 120 3.43 -4.57 17.23
CA HIS A 120 3.78 -5.82 16.57
C HIS A 120 3.97 -5.62 15.06
N TYR A 121 3.10 -4.86 14.40
CA TYR A 121 3.23 -4.59 12.96
C TYR A 121 4.58 -3.91 12.64
N ALA A 122 4.95 -2.88 13.39
CA ALA A 122 6.24 -2.22 13.21
C ALA A 122 7.45 -3.12 13.56
N SER A 123 7.30 -3.99 14.57
CA SER A 123 8.31 -4.99 14.92
C SER A 123 8.51 -6.04 13.83
N ASP A 124 7.42 -6.47 13.20
CA ASP A 124 7.49 -7.40 12.05
C ASP A 124 8.18 -6.77 10.85
N ALA A 125 7.86 -5.51 10.55
CA ALA A 125 8.54 -4.74 9.52
C ALA A 125 10.05 -4.61 9.83
N SER A 126 10.43 -4.45 11.12
CA SER A 126 11.84 -4.47 11.54
C SER A 126 12.49 -5.81 11.30
N ALA A 127 11.81 -6.91 11.59
CA ALA A 127 12.33 -8.25 11.33
C ALA A 127 12.62 -8.48 9.83
N VAL A 128 11.72 -8.04 8.94
CA VAL A 128 11.93 -8.08 7.49
C VAL A 128 13.13 -7.22 7.09
N ALA A 129 13.21 -5.97 7.57
CA ALA A 129 14.28 -5.04 7.24
C ALA A 129 15.65 -5.53 7.73
N GLU A 130 15.72 -6.15 8.90
CA GLU A 130 16.92 -6.75 9.46
C GLU A 130 17.34 -8.01 8.70
N HIS A 131 16.40 -8.91 8.41
CA HIS A 131 16.63 -10.15 7.66
C HIS A 131 17.23 -9.89 6.27
N LEU A 132 16.71 -8.87 5.58
CA LEU A 132 17.16 -8.48 4.23
C LEU A 132 18.32 -7.48 4.23
N ASP A 133 18.82 -7.09 5.42
CA ASP A 133 19.79 -6.02 5.66
C ASP A 133 19.50 -4.74 4.85
N LEU A 134 18.25 -4.29 4.89
CA LEU A 134 17.84 -3.07 4.18
C LEU A 134 18.48 -1.84 4.85
N ARG A 135 19.21 -1.06 4.06
CA ARG A 135 19.88 0.17 4.49
C ARG A 135 19.58 1.31 3.54
N ASN A 136 19.60 2.54 4.04
CA ASN A 136 19.25 3.72 3.27
C ASN A 136 17.88 3.56 2.56
N ALA A 137 16.93 2.88 3.23
CA ALA A 137 15.65 2.48 2.67
C ALA A 137 14.65 3.64 2.65
N ILE A 138 13.74 3.59 1.69
CA ILE A 138 12.58 4.48 1.60
C ILE A 138 11.36 3.68 2.01
N HIS A 139 10.66 4.10 3.06
CA HIS A 139 9.45 3.43 3.53
C HIS A 139 8.21 4.13 3.01
N VAL A 140 7.37 3.38 2.30
CA VAL A 140 6.13 3.88 1.66
C VAL A 140 4.95 3.14 2.27
N GLY A 141 4.06 3.84 2.96
CA GLY A 141 2.91 3.23 3.61
C GLY A 141 1.59 3.86 3.18
N HIS A 142 0.59 3.00 2.91
CA HIS A 142 -0.76 3.41 2.59
C HIS A 142 -1.71 3.10 3.75
N SER A 143 -2.55 4.07 4.14
CA SER A 143 -3.60 3.85 5.15
C SER A 143 -3.02 3.32 6.48
N THR A 144 -3.48 2.16 6.94
CA THR A 144 -2.91 1.43 8.10
C THR A 144 -1.41 1.17 7.93
N GLY A 145 -0.97 0.85 6.71
CA GLY A 145 0.46 0.70 6.39
C GLY A 145 1.26 2.00 6.54
N GLY A 146 0.61 3.15 6.40
CA GLY A 146 1.22 4.44 6.72
C GLY A 146 1.47 4.60 8.23
N GLY A 147 0.56 4.09 9.06
CA GLY A 147 0.78 4.01 10.51
C GLY A 147 1.91 3.05 10.89
N GLU A 148 1.93 1.86 10.27
CA GLU A 148 3.02 0.89 10.43
C GLU A 148 4.37 1.48 10.03
N ALA A 149 4.44 2.12 8.84
CA ALA A 149 5.66 2.77 8.35
C ALA A 149 6.13 3.90 9.29
N ALA A 150 5.22 4.76 9.74
CA ALA A 150 5.55 5.86 10.67
C ALA A 150 6.13 5.31 11.99
N ARG A 151 5.50 4.29 12.59
CA ARG A 151 6.00 3.67 13.82
C ARG A 151 7.31 2.92 13.62
N TYR A 152 7.46 2.20 12.51
CA TYR A 152 8.73 1.55 12.17
C TYR A 152 9.85 2.59 12.03
N VAL A 153 9.63 3.64 11.25
CA VAL A 153 10.63 4.70 11.02
C VAL A 153 11.05 5.32 12.35
N ALA A 154 10.08 5.71 13.19
CA ALA A 154 10.34 6.39 14.46
C ALA A 154 11.06 5.51 15.50
N ARG A 155 10.67 4.24 15.61
CA ARG A 155 11.10 3.39 16.73
C ARG A 155 12.20 2.39 16.40
N TYR A 156 12.36 2.04 15.12
CA TYR A 156 13.33 1.03 14.66
C TYR A 156 14.27 1.59 13.61
N GLY A 157 13.72 2.08 12.49
CA GLY A 157 14.50 2.39 11.30
C GLY A 157 15.47 3.55 11.45
N GLU A 158 15.03 4.72 11.92
CA GLU A 158 15.94 5.85 12.17
C GLU A 158 16.90 5.60 13.33
N PRO A 159 16.51 5.05 14.48
CA PRO A 159 17.45 4.71 15.54
C PRO A 159 18.55 3.75 15.11
N GLN A 160 18.29 2.90 14.11
CA GLN A 160 19.28 1.96 13.55
C GLN A 160 20.01 2.53 12.31
N GLY A 161 19.74 3.76 11.88
CA GLY A 161 20.34 4.39 10.70
C GLY A 161 19.98 3.70 9.38
N ARG A 162 18.81 3.05 9.30
CA ARG A 162 18.38 2.26 8.13
C ARG A 162 17.51 3.03 7.14
N VAL A 163 16.94 4.18 7.53
CA VAL A 163 15.93 4.91 6.75
C VAL A 163 16.52 6.17 6.13
N ALA A 164 16.24 6.38 4.85
CA ALA A 164 16.60 7.61 4.12
C ALA A 164 15.43 8.60 4.03
N LYS A 165 14.23 8.08 3.74
CA LYS A 165 13.01 8.88 3.52
C LYS A 165 11.77 8.08 3.90
N ALA A 166 10.66 8.78 4.14
CA ALA A 166 9.34 8.17 4.32
C ALA A 166 8.32 8.77 3.34
N VAL A 167 7.30 7.99 2.99
CA VAL A 167 6.14 8.43 2.19
C VAL A 167 4.88 7.90 2.85
N LEU A 168 3.99 8.77 3.25
CA LEU A 168 2.73 8.47 3.91
C LEU A 168 1.58 8.82 2.96
N ILE A 169 0.81 7.82 2.52
CA ILE A 169 -0.24 7.98 1.53
C ILE A 169 -1.59 7.65 2.16
N SER A 170 -2.53 8.59 2.19
CA SER A 170 -3.84 8.41 2.83
C SER A 170 -3.71 7.75 4.22
N ALA A 171 -2.66 8.13 4.95
CA ALA A 171 -2.20 7.43 6.14
C ALA A 171 -3.01 7.81 7.39
N ILE A 172 -3.20 6.84 8.29
CA ILE A 172 -4.04 6.98 9.50
C ILE A 172 -3.50 7.89 10.62
N PRO A 173 -2.16 8.08 10.81
CA PRO A 173 -1.66 8.95 11.88
C PRO A 173 -2.18 10.40 11.75
N PRO A 174 -2.23 11.16 12.86
CA PRO A 174 -1.78 10.79 14.21
C PRO A 174 -2.74 9.89 14.99
N LEU A 175 -4.05 10.01 14.79
CA LEU A 175 -5.08 9.24 15.49
C LEU A 175 -6.39 9.39 14.72
N MET A 176 -7.09 8.28 14.44
CA MET A 176 -8.36 8.35 13.71
C MET A 176 -9.55 8.61 14.62
N VAL A 177 -9.61 7.96 15.79
CA VAL A 177 -10.76 8.06 16.69
C VAL A 177 -10.85 9.44 17.34
N GLU A 178 -12.10 9.94 17.47
CA GLU A 178 -12.38 11.15 18.23
C GLU A 178 -12.01 10.96 19.70
N THR A 179 -11.24 11.89 20.25
CA THR A 179 -10.84 11.94 21.66
C THR A 179 -10.65 13.39 22.08
N ALA A 180 -10.45 13.65 23.37
CA ALA A 180 -10.08 14.98 23.86
C ALA A 180 -8.79 15.53 23.20
N LYS A 181 -7.88 14.65 22.72
CA LYS A 181 -6.66 15.03 21.99
C LYS A 181 -6.87 15.14 20.47
N ASN A 182 -7.93 14.56 19.95
CA ASN A 182 -8.30 14.56 18.54
C ASN A 182 -9.80 14.86 18.39
N PRO A 183 -10.24 16.09 18.64
CA PRO A 183 -11.67 16.43 18.65
C PRO A 183 -12.30 16.44 17.25
N GLY A 184 -11.49 16.43 16.17
CA GLY A 184 -11.95 16.30 14.79
C GLY A 184 -11.98 14.86 14.30
N GLY A 185 -11.59 13.89 15.14
CA GLY A 185 -11.53 12.48 14.76
C GLY A 185 -12.91 11.86 14.48
N THR A 186 -12.88 10.67 13.95
CA THR A 186 -14.09 9.89 13.65
C THR A 186 -14.67 9.29 14.93
N PRO A 187 -15.99 9.41 15.21
CA PRO A 187 -16.62 8.79 16.37
C PRO A 187 -16.38 7.28 16.43
N ILE A 188 -16.18 6.75 17.65
CA ILE A 188 -15.88 5.32 17.87
C ILE A 188 -16.96 4.39 17.31
N GLU A 189 -18.21 4.85 17.27
CA GLU A 189 -19.37 4.11 16.78
C GLU A 189 -19.23 3.74 15.28
N VAL A 190 -18.49 4.52 14.51
CA VAL A 190 -18.19 4.19 13.10
C VAL A 190 -17.31 2.94 13.03
N PHE A 191 -16.27 2.87 13.86
CA PHE A 191 -15.37 1.72 13.93
C PHE A 191 -16.04 0.49 14.51
N ASP A 192 -16.91 0.66 15.49
CA ASP A 192 -17.76 -0.40 16.04
C ASP A 192 -18.75 -0.91 14.97
N GLY A 193 -19.24 -0.02 14.12
CA GLY A 193 -20.00 -0.37 12.93
C GLY A 193 -19.23 -1.27 11.96
N TYR A 194 -17.94 -0.98 11.72
CA TYR A 194 -17.06 -1.84 10.91
C TYR A 194 -16.86 -3.21 11.55
N ARG A 195 -16.58 -3.28 12.86
CA ARG A 195 -16.46 -4.54 13.59
C ARG A 195 -17.73 -5.38 13.48
N LYS A 196 -18.90 -4.75 13.67
CA LYS A 196 -20.21 -5.38 13.56
C LYS A 196 -20.48 -5.90 12.15
N ALA A 197 -20.21 -5.11 11.11
CA ALA A 197 -20.42 -5.49 9.72
C ALA A 197 -19.50 -6.65 9.31
N LEU A 198 -18.22 -6.58 9.70
CA LEU A 198 -17.25 -7.64 9.47
C LEU A 198 -17.68 -8.95 10.14
N ALA A 199 -18.10 -8.90 11.40
CA ALA A 199 -18.55 -10.07 12.15
C ALA A 199 -19.84 -10.67 11.57
N ALA A 200 -20.75 -9.84 11.08
CA ALA A 200 -22.03 -10.29 10.50
C ALA A 200 -21.87 -10.94 9.12
N ASN A 201 -21.12 -10.30 8.22
CA ASN A 201 -20.87 -10.81 6.85
C ASN A 201 -19.63 -10.14 6.25
N ARG A 202 -18.45 -10.66 6.56
CA ARG A 202 -17.17 -10.17 6.05
C ARG A 202 -17.14 -10.05 4.53
N THR A 203 -17.71 -11.03 3.84
CA THR A 203 -17.70 -11.11 2.38
C THR A 203 -18.42 -9.93 1.76
N GLN A 204 -19.63 -9.62 2.21
CA GLN A 204 -20.40 -8.49 1.71
C GLN A 204 -19.81 -7.16 2.15
N PHE A 205 -19.38 -7.05 3.41
CA PHE A 205 -18.74 -5.83 3.93
C PHE A 205 -17.57 -5.37 3.07
N TYR A 206 -16.71 -6.30 2.63
CA TYR A 206 -15.57 -5.94 1.77
C TYR A 206 -15.98 -5.56 0.36
N VAL A 207 -17.05 -6.13 -0.20
CA VAL A 207 -17.63 -5.63 -1.46
C VAL A 207 -18.12 -4.21 -1.30
N ASP A 208 -18.87 -3.93 -0.22
CA ASP A 208 -19.45 -2.60 0.04
C ASP A 208 -18.37 -1.53 0.21
N VAL A 209 -17.29 -1.83 0.92
CA VAL A 209 -16.16 -0.92 1.11
C VAL A 209 -15.48 -0.62 -0.23
N ALA A 210 -15.15 -1.64 -1.01
CA ALA A 210 -14.43 -1.47 -2.27
C ALA A 210 -15.29 -0.83 -3.38
N SER A 211 -16.57 -1.18 -3.45
CA SER A 211 -17.51 -0.59 -4.43
C SER A 211 -18.04 0.79 -4.01
N GLY A 212 -17.73 1.23 -2.81
CA GLY A 212 -18.21 2.48 -2.21
C GLY A 212 -17.06 3.43 -1.85
N PRO A 213 -16.82 3.65 -0.54
CA PRO A 213 -16.00 4.76 -0.04
C PRO A 213 -14.51 4.62 -0.34
N PHE A 214 -13.97 3.40 -0.53
CA PHE A 214 -12.53 3.21 -0.69
C PHE A 214 -12.01 3.81 -2.01
N TYR A 215 -12.77 3.67 -3.09
CA TYR A 215 -12.43 4.22 -4.41
C TYR A 215 -13.35 5.36 -4.85
N SER A 216 -14.21 5.87 -3.97
CA SER A 216 -15.25 6.87 -4.27
C SER A 216 -16.19 6.44 -5.40
N PHE A 217 -16.38 5.14 -5.60
CA PHE A 217 -17.32 4.62 -6.60
C PHE A 217 -18.78 4.88 -6.25
N ASN A 218 -19.08 5.31 -5.03
CA ASN A 218 -20.38 5.76 -4.57
C ASN A 218 -20.70 7.23 -4.94
N ARG A 219 -19.80 7.95 -5.58
CA ARG A 219 -20.02 9.34 -5.99
C ARG A 219 -20.89 9.41 -7.25
N PRO A 220 -21.74 10.45 -7.38
CA PRO A 220 -22.52 10.67 -8.60
C PRO A 220 -21.64 10.70 -9.85
N GLY A 221 -21.99 9.90 -10.87
CA GLY A 221 -21.23 9.81 -12.12
C GLY A 221 -19.97 8.96 -12.07
N ALA A 222 -19.61 8.40 -10.91
CA ALA A 222 -18.50 7.45 -10.82
C ALA A 222 -18.77 6.21 -11.69
N LYS A 223 -17.67 5.62 -12.20
CA LYS A 223 -17.70 4.37 -12.99
C LYS A 223 -16.94 3.30 -12.21
N PRO A 224 -17.65 2.43 -11.46
CA PRO A 224 -17.01 1.34 -10.74
C PRO A 224 -16.20 0.44 -11.66
N LEU A 225 -14.98 0.11 -11.26
CA LEU A 225 -14.06 -0.76 -11.98
C LEU A 225 -14.09 -2.15 -11.34
N GLU A 226 -14.92 -3.03 -11.89
CA GLU A 226 -15.20 -4.37 -11.35
C GLU A 226 -13.91 -5.18 -11.06
N ALA A 227 -12.91 -5.11 -11.93
CA ALA A 227 -11.64 -5.83 -11.73
C ALA A 227 -10.88 -5.33 -10.50
N ILE A 228 -10.91 -4.02 -10.22
CA ILE A 228 -10.29 -3.42 -9.02
C ILE A 228 -11.05 -3.88 -7.76
N ILE A 229 -12.39 -3.81 -7.78
CA ILE A 229 -13.25 -4.24 -6.67
C ILE A 229 -12.98 -5.71 -6.34
N ARG A 230 -12.94 -6.58 -7.35
CA ARG A 230 -12.67 -8.01 -7.18
C ARG A 230 -11.28 -8.29 -6.65
N ASN A 231 -10.25 -7.56 -7.12
CA ASN A 231 -8.89 -7.72 -6.63
C ASN A 231 -8.75 -7.26 -5.17
N TRP A 232 -9.39 -6.15 -4.81
CA TRP A 232 -9.46 -5.68 -3.42
C TRP A 232 -10.14 -6.72 -2.51
N TRP A 233 -11.31 -7.23 -2.93
CA TRP A 233 -12.05 -8.26 -2.22
C TRP A 233 -11.21 -9.55 -2.06
N ARG A 234 -10.56 -10.01 -3.14
CA ARG A 234 -9.72 -11.21 -3.12
C ARG A 234 -8.62 -11.09 -2.06
N GLN A 235 -7.89 -9.99 -2.05
CA GLN A 235 -6.84 -9.75 -1.07
C GLN A 235 -7.39 -9.74 0.36
N SER A 236 -8.49 -9.04 0.58
CA SER A 236 -9.15 -8.97 1.89
C SER A 236 -9.57 -10.35 2.41
N MET A 237 -10.06 -11.21 1.52
CA MET A 237 -10.50 -12.57 1.90
C MET A 237 -9.35 -13.54 2.23
N MET A 238 -8.11 -13.22 1.85
CA MET A 238 -6.93 -14.02 2.17
C MET A 238 -6.49 -13.88 3.64
N GLY A 239 -6.86 -12.82 4.32
CA GLY A 239 -6.49 -12.59 5.71
C GLY A 239 -7.37 -13.33 6.72
N SER A 240 -6.86 -13.45 7.95
CA SER A 240 -7.61 -13.95 9.12
C SER A 240 -8.73 -13.00 9.51
N THR A 241 -9.93 -13.53 9.73
CA THR A 241 -11.07 -12.73 10.23
C THR A 241 -10.75 -12.08 11.58
N LEU A 242 -10.08 -12.81 12.47
CA LEU A 242 -9.69 -12.28 13.79
C LEU A 242 -8.68 -11.13 13.65
N ALA A 243 -7.63 -11.32 12.85
CA ALA A 243 -6.61 -10.28 12.62
C ALA A 243 -7.22 -9.01 12.02
N GLN A 244 -8.16 -9.17 11.10
CA GLN A 244 -8.82 -8.05 10.47
C GLN A 244 -9.81 -7.34 11.42
N TYR A 245 -10.48 -8.09 12.29
CA TYR A 245 -11.36 -7.55 13.33
C TYR A 245 -10.56 -6.73 14.38
N GLU A 246 -9.50 -7.31 14.93
CA GLU A 246 -8.61 -6.62 15.87
C GLU A 246 -7.84 -5.47 15.20
N GLY A 247 -7.50 -5.62 13.93
CA GLY A 247 -6.85 -4.59 13.12
C GLY A 247 -7.66 -3.28 13.05
N ILE A 248 -8.99 -3.35 13.18
CA ILE A 248 -9.83 -2.14 13.26
C ILE A 248 -9.42 -1.29 14.47
N LYS A 249 -9.19 -1.90 15.63
CA LYS A 249 -8.67 -1.20 16.80
C LYS A 249 -7.27 -0.66 16.57
N ALA A 250 -6.40 -1.45 15.94
CA ALA A 250 -5.03 -1.05 15.67
C ALA A 250 -4.97 0.23 14.84
N PHE A 251 -5.75 0.34 13.76
CA PHE A 251 -5.70 1.52 12.90
C PHE A 251 -6.52 2.70 13.43
N SER A 252 -7.57 2.47 14.21
CA SER A 252 -8.45 3.56 14.64
C SER A 252 -8.08 4.19 15.97
N GLU A 253 -7.57 3.39 16.94
CA GLU A 253 -7.41 3.80 18.33
C GLU A 253 -5.94 4.00 18.76
N THR A 254 -4.96 3.71 17.87
CA THR A 254 -3.55 3.90 18.21
C THR A 254 -3.13 5.35 18.02
N ASP A 255 -2.75 6.03 19.10
CA ASP A 255 -2.14 7.37 19.04
C ASP A 255 -0.68 7.25 18.57
N GLN A 256 -0.38 7.87 17.43
CA GLN A 256 0.94 7.90 16.79
C GLN A 256 1.52 9.32 16.71
N THR A 257 0.98 10.23 17.54
CA THR A 257 1.44 11.62 17.59
C THR A 257 2.93 11.71 17.89
N GLU A 258 3.41 10.95 18.86
CA GLU A 258 4.83 10.96 19.24
C GLU A 258 5.71 10.25 18.21
N ASP A 259 5.20 9.23 17.52
CA ASP A 259 5.91 8.60 16.40
C ASP A 259 6.19 9.64 15.28
N LEU A 260 5.17 10.44 14.88
CA LEU A 260 5.35 11.50 13.86
C LEU A 260 6.35 12.57 14.30
N LYS A 261 6.30 13.02 15.57
CA LYS A 261 7.25 14.00 16.10
C LYS A 261 8.69 13.50 16.17
N ALA A 262 8.86 12.19 16.35
CA ALA A 262 10.19 11.57 16.40
C ALA A 262 10.85 11.49 15.03
N ILE A 263 10.09 11.35 13.95
CA ILE A 263 10.62 11.23 12.58
C ILE A 263 11.41 12.47 12.17
N THR A 264 12.65 12.28 11.74
CA THR A 264 13.56 13.35 11.32
C THR A 264 13.93 13.30 9.85
N VAL A 265 13.73 12.17 9.17
CA VAL A 265 13.99 12.05 7.73
C VAL A 265 12.96 12.82 6.89
N PRO A 266 13.34 13.30 5.69
CA PRO A 266 12.39 13.89 4.76
C PRO A 266 11.18 12.97 4.53
N THR A 267 9.98 13.50 4.73
CA THR A 267 8.73 12.74 4.64
C THR A 267 7.76 13.39 3.66
N LEU A 268 7.33 12.63 2.65
CA LEU A 268 6.27 13.02 1.72
C LEU A 268 4.92 12.55 2.25
N VAL A 269 3.96 13.46 2.33
CA VAL A 269 2.57 13.18 2.73
C VAL A 269 1.66 13.41 1.54
N LEU A 270 0.97 12.38 1.07
CA LEU A 270 0.06 12.40 -0.08
C LEU A 270 -1.34 12.02 0.35
N GLN A 271 -2.36 12.80 -0.03
CA GLN A 271 -3.75 12.44 0.24
C GLN A 271 -4.72 13.08 -0.75
N GLY A 272 -5.83 12.38 -1.04
CA GLY A 272 -6.95 12.93 -1.76
C GLY A 272 -7.90 13.71 -0.86
N ASP A 273 -8.51 14.78 -1.35
CA ASP A 273 -9.52 15.52 -0.57
C ASP A 273 -10.91 14.87 -0.61
N ASP A 274 -11.13 13.88 -1.50
CA ASP A 274 -12.32 13.00 -1.51
C ASP A 274 -12.07 11.65 -0.82
N ASP A 275 -11.06 11.57 0.05
CA ASP A 275 -10.82 10.39 0.89
C ASP A 275 -11.94 10.27 1.94
N GLN A 276 -12.84 9.30 1.74
CA GLN A 276 -14.00 9.03 2.60
C GLN A 276 -13.69 8.06 3.75
N VAL A 277 -12.46 7.51 3.78
CA VAL A 277 -12.02 6.53 4.80
C VAL A 277 -11.15 7.20 5.85
N VAL A 278 -10.19 8.02 5.41
CA VAL A 278 -9.30 8.80 6.28
C VAL A 278 -9.44 10.28 5.92
N PRO A 279 -10.21 11.07 6.69
CA PRO A 279 -10.41 12.48 6.38
C PRO A 279 -9.07 13.26 6.39
N TYR A 280 -8.72 13.90 5.25
CA TYR A 280 -7.42 14.55 5.09
C TYR A 280 -7.17 15.68 6.11
N LYS A 281 -8.23 16.32 6.61
CA LYS A 281 -8.13 17.43 7.58
C LYS A 281 -7.64 16.95 8.93
N ASP A 282 -8.03 15.73 9.31
CA ASP A 282 -7.75 15.13 10.61
C ASP A 282 -6.57 14.14 10.54
N ALA A 283 -6.00 13.94 9.35
CA ALA A 283 -4.84 13.09 9.11
C ALA A 283 -3.69 13.87 8.47
N SER A 284 -3.62 14.00 7.13
CA SER A 284 -2.45 14.53 6.43
C SER A 284 -2.11 15.98 6.79
N LEU A 285 -3.11 16.85 7.07
CA LEU A 285 -2.82 18.20 7.53
C LEU A 285 -2.20 18.22 8.92
N LEU A 286 -2.56 17.26 9.80
CA LEU A 286 -1.94 17.13 11.12
C LEU A 286 -0.55 16.47 11.01
N GLN A 287 -0.40 15.47 10.14
CA GLN A 287 0.92 14.86 9.85
C GLN A 287 1.93 15.91 9.42
N ALA A 288 1.55 16.77 8.47
CA ALA A 288 2.44 17.84 7.98
C ALA A 288 2.85 18.85 9.06
N LYS A 289 2.03 19.04 10.10
CA LYS A 289 2.36 19.91 11.25
C LYS A 289 3.26 19.23 12.27
N LEU A 290 3.17 17.90 12.41
CA LEU A 290 3.89 17.15 13.43
C LEU A 290 5.26 16.67 12.95
N LEU A 291 5.39 16.36 11.68
CA LEU A 291 6.63 15.92 11.04
C LEU A 291 7.63 17.08 10.93
N LYS A 292 8.91 16.82 11.19
CA LYS A 292 9.97 17.86 11.16
C LYS A 292 10.32 18.32 9.74
N GLN A 293 10.24 17.39 8.75
CA GLN A 293 10.59 17.66 7.35
C GLN A 293 9.51 17.13 6.42
N ALA A 294 8.31 17.70 6.51
CA ALA A 294 7.17 17.29 5.70
C ALA A 294 7.09 18.01 4.35
N THR A 295 6.82 17.28 3.29
CA THR A 295 6.29 17.79 2.02
C THR A 295 4.88 17.27 1.88
N LEU A 296 3.87 18.16 1.84
CA LEU A 296 2.47 17.78 1.74
C LEU A 296 1.95 18.07 0.32
N LYS A 297 1.21 17.10 -0.25
CA LYS A 297 0.42 17.29 -1.46
C LYS A 297 -0.98 16.72 -1.28
N ILE A 298 -1.99 17.56 -1.52
CA ILE A 298 -3.40 17.17 -1.55
C ILE A 298 -3.84 17.10 -3.01
N TYR A 299 -4.53 16.01 -3.39
CA TYR A 299 -5.04 15.79 -4.74
C TYR A 299 -6.55 16.04 -4.79
N PRO A 300 -7.03 17.04 -5.56
CA PRO A 300 -8.45 17.33 -5.68
C PRO A 300 -9.23 16.16 -6.28
N GLY A 301 -10.28 15.71 -5.59
CA GLY A 301 -11.18 14.65 -6.05
C GLY A 301 -10.62 13.23 -5.99
N TYR A 302 -9.42 13.00 -5.42
CA TYR A 302 -8.85 11.67 -5.34
C TYR A 302 -9.39 10.90 -4.11
N PRO A 303 -9.71 9.60 -4.28
CA PRO A 303 -10.24 8.74 -3.23
C PRO A 303 -9.13 8.18 -2.33
N HIS A 304 -9.52 7.42 -1.29
CA HIS A 304 -8.61 6.69 -0.41
C HIS A 304 -7.68 5.74 -1.19
N GLY A 305 -8.23 4.97 -2.12
CA GLY A 305 -7.50 3.99 -2.93
C GLY A 305 -6.76 4.58 -4.13
N MET A 306 -6.29 5.83 -4.06
CA MET A 306 -5.62 6.52 -5.16
C MET A 306 -4.34 5.86 -5.66
N ILE A 307 -3.66 5.05 -4.84
CA ILE A 307 -2.47 4.29 -5.26
C ILE A 307 -2.79 3.28 -6.37
N THR A 308 -4.05 2.83 -6.46
CA THR A 308 -4.55 1.91 -7.48
C THR A 308 -5.16 2.66 -8.65
N THR A 309 -6.07 3.61 -8.38
CA THR A 309 -6.84 4.30 -9.43
C THR A 309 -6.08 5.41 -10.14
N TYR A 310 -5.02 5.94 -9.53
CA TYR A 310 -4.16 7.02 -10.05
C TYR A 310 -2.68 6.67 -9.92
N ALA A 311 -2.34 5.39 -10.08
CA ALA A 311 -0.99 4.86 -9.86
C ALA A 311 0.11 5.61 -10.63
N ASP A 312 -0.15 6.02 -11.87
CA ASP A 312 0.79 6.75 -12.72
C ASP A 312 1.18 8.12 -12.12
N VAL A 313 0.20 8.87 -11.63
CA VAL A 313 0.43 10.19 -11.00
C VAL A 313 1.15 10.02 -9.67
N ILE A 314 0.67 9.12 -8.82
CA ILE A 314 1.25 8.87 -7.49
C ILE A 314 2.69 8.37 -7.60
N ASN A 315 2.95 7.44 -8.52
CA ASN A 315 4.29 6.90 -8.76
C ASN A 315 5.27 7.98 -9.24
N ALA A 316 4.82 8.87 -10.13
CA ALA A 316 5.65 9.97 -10.63
C ALA A 316 6.04 10.96 -9.51
N ASP A 317 5.09 11.29 -8.63
CA ASP A 317 5.34 12.20 -7.50
C ASP A 317 6.26 11.58 -6.45
N ILE A 318 6.08 10.29 -6.13
CA ILE A 318 7.00 9.57 -5.24
C ILE A 318 8.40 9.54 -5.85
N LEU A 319 8.53 9.25 -7.14
CA LEU A 319 9.83 9.21 -7.81
C LEU A 319 10.51 10.59 -7.82
N ALA A 320 9.75 11.66 -8.05
CA ALA A 320 10.26 13.04 -7.98
C ALA A 320 10.81 13.34 -6.58
N PHE A 321 10.05 13.02 -5.54
CA PHE A 321 10.48 13.20 -4.15
C PHE A 321 11.74 12.39 -3.80
N ILE A 322 11.80 11.14 -4.23
CA ILE A 322 12.97 10.27 -4.00
C ILE A 322 14.22 10.89 -4.63
N LYS A 323 14.12 11.41 -5.86
CA LYS A 323 15.21 12.05 -6.60
C LYS A 323 15.54 13.47 -6.11
N GLY A 324 14.87 13.99 -5.08
CA GLY A 324 15.07 15.35 -4.59
C GLY A 324 14.53 16.45 -5.51
N ALA A 325 13.68 16.09 -6.47
CA ALA A 325 12.97 17.06 -7.29
C ALA A 325 11.72 17.59 -6.56
N ALA A 326 11.28 18.78 -6.92
CA ALA A 326 10.05 19.35 -6.38
C ALA A 326 8.85 18.49 -6.80
N VAL A 327 8.04 18.08 -5.83
CA VAL A 327 6.71 17.50 -6.10
C VAL A 327 5.82 18.66 -6.55
N LYS A 328 5.34 18.61 -7.79
CA LYS A 328 4.50 19.68 -8.34
C LYS A 328 3.22 19.81 -7.53
N ALA A 329 2.80 21.05 -7.26
CA ALA A 329 1.48 21.30 -6.70
C ALA A 329 0.40 20.67 -7.61
N ALA A 330 -0.69 20.19 -7.00
CA ALA A 330 -1.81 19.62 -7.72
C ALA A 330 -2.59 20.72 -8.46
#